data_8165c239824e96d41c222222f5716a82
#
_entry.id   8165c239824e96d41c222222f5716a82
#
_cell.length_a   1.000
_cell.length_b   1.000
_cell.length_c   1.000
_cell.angle_alpha   90.00
_cell.angle_beta   90.00
_cell.angle_gamma   90.00
#
_symmetry.space_group_name_H-M   'P 1'
#
loop_
_entity.id
_entity.type
_entity.pdbx_description
1 polymer ?
#
loop_
_entity_poly.entity_id
_entity_poly.type
_entity_poly.pdbx_seq_one_letter_code
_entity_poly.pdbx_strand_id
1 'polypeptide(L)'
;MKQLEETKSNGLALIPFLLFIVIYMGAGIILQMRGVEMAFYQFPSVVAMSIAVIAAFIMFHKAGINENFATFAKGAASEDVVTMLMIYLLAGGFSAVAGAMGGIESTVNLGVSIIPAHLLTAGIFVISAFMATATGTSMGTVGAIVPIAVGVVDKAGLSMPLVMAACMSGAMFGDNLSMISDTTIAATRTQGVELKDKFRTNFWCALPAAIIALVLLVAFGRPEHAVVIPAGNYELIKVVPYMLVLVLALMGINVFLVLLFGIVSAGIIGIACGDLTVITFATNVWEGYKSMIEVFLLSMFGGGVAELTAKYGGLQWMIEKLSGICKGKKSAQAALCVLAGVTDMATANNTVAIIVDGNMARSISEKYKIDPRKTASILDAFTCIFQGMIPYGAQFLLVASLTKGRVSPLDIIPLLWYLFLLGLFTVLSFLIPSYEKLTLSGEWDWENHTVIR
;
A
#
# COMPACT_ATOMS: atom_id res chain seq x y z
N MET A 1 2.01 -5.26 24.19
CA MET A 1 3.34 -5.91 24.08
C MET A 1 3.54 -7.07 25.04
N LYS A 2 3.23 -6.98 26.34
CA LYS A 2 3.28 -8.14 27.27
C LYS A 2 2.44 -9.36 26.84
N GLN A 3 1.36 -9.18 26.08
CA GLN A 3 0.47 -10.27 25.68
C GLN A 3 1.06 -11.23 24.63
N LEU A 4 2.01 -10.78 23.79
CA LEU A 4 2.64 -11.64 22.76
C LEU A 4 3.67 -12.60 23.36
N GLU A 5 4.34 -12.23 24.44
CA GLU A 5 5.33 -13.08 25.12
C GLU A 5 4.70 -14.25 25.89
N GLU A 6 3.42 -14.14 26.29
CA GLU A 6 2.66 -15.18 27.01
C GLU A 6 1.81 -16.07 26.09
N THR A 7 1.67 -15.74 24.80
CA THR A 7 0.80 -16.46 23.89
C THR A 7 1.47 -17.73 23.39
N LYS A 8 0.84 -18.87 23.65
CA LYS A 8 1.34 -20.19 23.19
C LYS A 8 1.32 -20.26 21.66
N SER A 9 2.46 -20.55 21.05
CA SER A 9 2.63 -20.76 19.61
C SER A 9 1.65 -21.76 19.03
N ASN A 10 0.90 -21.39 18.00
CA ASN A 10 -0.12 -22.24 17.40
C ASN A 10 -0.33 -21.91 15.90
N GLY A 11 0.27 -22.71 15.03
CA GLY A 11 0.15 -22.53 13.57
C GLY A 11 -1.27 -22.73 13.02
N LEU A 12 -2.13 -23.48 13.73
CA LEU A 12 -3.52 -23.66 13.28
C LEU A 12 -4.32 -22.36 13.34
N ALA A 13 -3.90 -21.40 14.16
CA ALA A 13 -4.55 -20.10 14.24
C ALA A 13 -4.49 -19.28 12.92
N LEU A 14 -3.61 -19.66 11.97
CA LEU A 14 -3.52 -19.06 10.64
C LEU A 14 -4.56 -19.60 9.65
N ILE A 15 -5.25 -20.70 9.96
CA ILE A 15 -6.19 -21.37 9.04
C ILE A 15 -7.29 -20.43 8.52
N PRO A 16 -7.95 -19.57 9.33
CA PRO A 16 -8.98 -18.68 8.82
C PRO A 16 -8.45 -17.76 7.72
N PHE A 17 -7.26 -17.23 7.91
CA PHE A 17 -6.64 -16.34 6.93
C PHE A 17 -6.22 -17.09 5.65
N LEU A 18 -5.62 -18.27 5.81
CA LEU A 18 -5.29 -19.15 4.68
C LEU A 18 -6.55 -19.57 3.92
N LEU A 19 -7.65 -19.84 4.62
CA LEU A 19 -8.94 -20.17 4.00
C LEU A 19 -9.46 -19.03 3.13
N PHE A 20 -9.38 -17.78 3.61
CA PHE A 20 -9.70 -16.60 2.79
C PHE A 20 -8.87 -16.58 1.51
N ILE A 21 -7.54 -16.70 1.63
CA ILE A 21 -6.63 -16.66 0.47
C ILE A 21 -6.99 -17.79 -0.52
N VAL A 22 -7.17 -19.02 -0.04
CA VAL A 22 -7.49 -20.18 -0.89
C VAL A 22 -8.83 -19.99 -1.61
N ILE A 23 -9.86 -19.50 -0.92
CA ILE A 23 -11.18 -19.28 -1.54
C ILE A 23 -11.07 -18.15 -2.56
N TYR A 24 -10.55 -16.98 -2.19
CA TYR A 24 -10.50 -15.82 -3.07
C TYR A 24 -9.60 -16.05 -4.29
N MET A 25 -8.34 -16.43 -4.04
CA MET A 25 -7.38 -16.69 -5.11
C MET A 25 -7.76 -17.92 -5.94
N GLY A 26 -8.23 -18.98 -5.27
CA GLY A 26 -8.67 -20.20 -5.95
C GLY A 26 -9.86 -19.95 -6.88
N ALA A 27 -10.86 -19.22 -6.42
CA ALA A 27 -11.98 -18.82 -7.27
C ALA A 27 -11.52 -17.97 -8.45
N GLY A 28 -10.70 -16.95 -8.21
CA GLY A 28 -10.18 -16.07 -9.27
C GLY A 28 -9.37 -16.85 -10.32
N ILE A 29 -8.45 -17.72 -9.90
CA ILE A 29 -7.61 -18.52 -10.80
C ILE A 29 -8.49 -19.50 -11.62
N ILE A 30 -9.42 -20.22 -10.98
CA ILE A 30 -10.30 -21.17 -11.67
C ILE A 30 -11.14 -20.47 -12.73
N LEU A 31 -11.73 -19.31 -12.39
CA LEU A 31 -12.54 -18.52 -13.33
C LEU A 31 -11.69 -17.97 -14.47
N GLN A 32 -10.47 -17.51 -14.20
CA GLN A 32 -9.53 -17.04 -15.23
C GLN A 32 -9.12 -18.17 -16.19
N MET A 33 -8.84 -19.37 -15.66
CA MET A 33 -8.58 -20.56 -16.50
C MET A 33 -9.77 -20.95 -17.38
N ARG A 34 -10.98 -20.61 -17.00
CA ARG A 34 -12.20 -20.80 -17.78
C ARG A 34 -12.49 -19.67 -18.77
N GLY A 35 -11.61 -18.67 -18.87
CA GLY A 35 -11.76 -17.53 -19.76
C GLY A 35 -12.86 -16.54 -19.34
N VAL A 36 -13.26 -16.54 -18.07
CA VAL A 36 -14.25 -15.59 -17.55
C VAL A 36 -13.61 -14.22 -17.44
N GLU A 37 -14.21 -13.21 -18.07
CA GLU A 37 -13.77 -11.83 -17.95
C GLU A 37 -13.86 -11.35 -16.49
N MET A 38 -12.86 -10.57 -16.07
CA MET A 38 -12.79 -10.02 -14.71
C MET A 38 -12.91 -11.10 -13.61
N ALA A 39 -12.27 -12.24 -13.82
CA ALA A 39 -12.40 -13.46 -13.02
C ALA A 39 -12.28 -13.24 -11.50
N PHE A 40 -11.34 -12.38 -11.06
CA PHE A 40 -11.11 -12.08 -9.63
C PHE A 40 -12.21 -11.20 -9.00
N TYR A 41 -13.10 -10.62 -9.81
CA TYR A 41 -14.22 -9.80 -9.33
C TYR A 41 -15.55 -10.51 -9.38
N GLN A 42 -15.60 -11.73 -9.94
CA GLN A 42 -16.82 -12.53 -9.99
C GLN A 42 -17.20 -13.12 -8.62
N PHE A 43 -16.22 -13.42 -7.80
CA PHE A 43 -16.45 -13.86 -6.42
C PHE A 43 -16.11 -12.71 -5.46
N PRO A 44 -17.10 -12.08 -4.80
CA PRO A 44 -16.85 -10.94 -3.93
C PRO A 44 -15.89 -11.29 -2.80
N SER A 45 -14.80 -10.51 -2.68
CA SER A 45 -13.73 -10.73 -1.71
C SER A 45 -14.26 -10.68 -0.26
N VAL A 46 -15.23 -9.82 0.01
CA VAL A 46 -15.87 -9.70 1.32
C VAL A 46 -16.63 -10.97 1.72
N VAL A 47 -17.18 -11.73 0.75
CA VAL A 47 -17.84 -13.01 1.03
C VAL A 47 -16.81 -14.07 1.43
N ALA A 48 -15.68 -14.14 0.71
CA ALA A 48 -14.58 -15.03 1.09
C ALA A 48 -14.06 -14.72 2.50
N MET A 49 -13.91 -13.43 2.84
CA MET A 49 -13.48 -12.99 4.16
C MET A 49 -14.53 -13.29 5.23
N SER A 50 -15.83 -13.17 4.92
CA SER A 50 -16.91 -13.55 5.84
C SER A 50 -16.84 -15.04 6.22
N ILE A 51 -16.52 -15.91 5.25
CA ILE A 51 -16.30 -17.33 5.50
C ILE A 51 -15.11 -17.55 6.45
N ALA A 52 -14.03 -16.80 6.25
CA ALA A 52 -12.87 -16.83 7.14
C ALA A 52 -13.21 -16.38 8.57
N VAL A 53 -14.00 -15.32 8.71
CA VAL A 53 -14.52 -14.84 10.01
C VAL A 53 -15.31 -15.95 10.71
N ILE A 54 -16.26 -16.57 10.02
CA ILE A 54 -17.07 -17.69 10.57
C ILE A 54 -16.16 -18.84 10.98
N ALA A 55 -15.20 -19.22 10.14
CA ALA A 55 -14.23 -20.27 10.45
C ALA A 55 -13.41 -19.93 11.69
N ALA A 56 -12.95 -18.69 11.86
CA ALA A 56 -12.24 -18.23 13.05
C ALA A 56 -13.08 -18.39 14.32
N PHE A 57 -14.34 -17.96 14.29
CA PHE A 57 -15.26 -18.10 15.44
C PHE A 57 -15.56 -19.56 15.79
N ILE A 58 -15.70 -20.45 14.79
CA ILE A 58 -15.86 -21.90 15.01
C ILE A 58 -14.61 -22.49 15.61
N MET A 59 -13.43 -22.18 15.09
CA MET A 59 -12.16 -22.74 15.56
C MET A 59 -11.84 -22.32 16.98
N PHE A 60 -12.12 -21.07 17.34
CA PHE A 60 -11.80 -20.50 18.65
C PHE A 60 -13.00 -20.55 19.63
N HIS A 61 -14.02 -21.37 19.37
CA HIS A 61 -15.26 -21.42 20.15
C HIS A 61 -15.05 -21.65 21.66
N LYS A 62 -13.93 -22.28 22.07
CA LYS A 62 -13.64 -22.58 23.48
C LYS A 62 -13.51 -21.34 24.38
N ALA A 63 -13.11 -20.20 23.83
CA ALA A 63 -13.04 -18.93 24.57
C ALA A 63 -14.41 -18.24 24.73
N GLY A 64 -15.42 -18.75 24.04
CA GLY A 64 -16.76 -18.14 24.01
C GLY A 64 -16.91 -17.06 22.97
N ILE A 65 -18.15 -16.90 22.49
CA ILE A 65 -18.46 -15.98 21.39
C ILE A 65 -18.19 -14.51 21.75
N ASN A 66 -18.50 -14.12 22.99
CA ASN A 66 -18.36 -12.74 23.43
C ASN A 66 -16.89 -12.31 23.49
N GLU A 67 -15.99 -13.16 23.95
CA GLU A 67 -14.55 -12.90 24.00
C GLU A 67 -13.94 -12.81 22.59
N ASN A 68 -14.33 -13.74 21.71
CA ASN A 68 -13.88 -13.71 20.32
C ASN A 68 -14.42 -12.48 19.59
N PHE A 69 -15.68 -12.10 19.84
CA PHE A 69 -16.27 -10.90 19.26
C PHE A 69 -15.55 -9.62 19.74
N ALA A 70 -15.26 -9.52 21.03
CA ALA A 70 -14.49 -8.40 21.57
C ALA A 70 -13.09 -8.29 20.94
N THR A 71 -12.42 -9.43 20.76
CA THR A 71 -11.10 -9.49 20.10
C THR A 71 -11.20 -9.09 18.63
N PHE A 72 -12.18 -9.64 17.91
CA PHE A 72 -12.46 -9.28 16.52
C PHE A 72 -12.74 -7.78 16.38
N ALA A 73 -13.62 -7.23 17.22
CA ALA A 73 -13.98 -5.82 17.21
C ALA A 73 -12.76 -4.91 17.46
N LYS A 74 -11.85 -5.31 18.38
CA LYS A 74 -10.60 -4.58 18.65
C LYS A 74 -9.70 -4.50 17.40
N GLY A 75 -9.57 -5.58 16.64
CA GLY A 75 -8.80 -5.58 15.39
C GLY A 75 -9.50 -4.83 14.27
N ALA A 76 -10.82 -5.06 14.10
CA ALA A 76 -11.66 -4.40 13.09
C ALA A 76 -11.76 -2.87 13.27
N ALA A 77 -11.62 -2.38 14.48
CA ALA A 77 -11.67 -0.97 14.84
C ALA A 77 -10.33 -0.44 15.38
N SER A 78 -9.21 -1.08 15.01
CA SER A 78 -7.90 -0.54 15.33
C SER A 78 -7.67 0.80 14.61
N GLU A 79 -6.81 1.66 15.17
CA GLU A 79 -6.52 2.98 14.63
C GLU A 79 -6.10 2.92 13.15
N ASP A 80 -5.23 1.96 12.80
CA ASP A 80 -4.77 1.77 11.42
C ASP A 80 -5.92 1.37 10.48
N VAL A 81 -6.77 0.42 10.91
CA VAL A 81 -7.93 -0.02 10.11
C VAL A 81 -8.89 1.15 9.91
N VAL A 82 -9.26 1.86 11.00
CA VAL A 82 -10.18 3.02 10.90
C VAL A 82 -9.60 4.10 9.98
N THR A 83 -8.29 4.34 10.06
CA THR A 83 -7.59 5.27 9.15
C THR A 83 -7.78 4.86 7.69
N MET A 84 -7.54 3.59 7.35
CA MET A 84 -7.76 3.08 5.99
C MET A 84 -9.22 3.21 5.55
N LEU A 85 -10.18 2.87 6.41
CA LEU A 85 -11.61 2.98 6.12
C LEU A 85 -12.02 4.42 5.77
N MET A 86 -11.51 5.40 6.52
CA MET A 86 -11.76 6.81 6.24
C MET A 86 -11.15 7.28 4.92
N ILE A 87 -9.91 6.83 4.61
CA ILE A 87 -9.26 7.15 3.34
C ILE A 87 -10.07 6.59 2.17
N TYR A 88 -10.58 5.36 2.24
CA TYR A 88 -11.43 4.79 1.19
C TYR A 88 -12.66 5.67 0.92
N LEU A 89 -13.42 6.02 1.96
CA LEU A 89 -14.62 6.84 1.80
C LEU A 89 -14.30 8.20 1.17
N LEU A 90 -13.28 8.89 1.70
CA LEU A 90 -12.91 10.21 1.20
C LEU A 90 -12.35 10.13 -0.23
N ALA A 91 -11.55 9.12 -0.57
CA ALA A 91 -11.03 8.94 -1.93
C ALA A 91 -12.16 8.66 -2.93
N GLY A 92 -13.11 7.78 -2.55
CA GLY A 92 -14.31 7.52 -3.36
C GLY A 92 -15.17 8.76 -3.56
N GLY A 93 -15.43 9.51 -2.49
CA GLY A 93 -16.18 10.76 -2.54
C GLY A 93 -15.48 11.81 -3.42
N PHE A 94 -14.17 12.00 -3.27
CA PHE A 94 -13.38 12.89 -4.12
C PHE A 94 -13.45 12.49 -5.60
N SER A 95 -13.22 11.21 -5.90
CA SER A 95 -13.28 10.70 -7.26
C SER A 95 -14.64 10.94 -7.93
N ALA A 96 -15.73 10.66 -7.20
CA ALA A 96 -17.08 10.81 -7.73
C ALA A 96 -17.45 12.28 -7.98
N VAL A 97 -17.16 13.18 -7.03
CA VAL A 97 -17.48 14.61 -7.17
C VAL A 97 -16.61 15.26 -8.24
N ALA A 98 -15.29 15.01 -8.21
CA ALA A 98 -14.36 15.56 -9.18
C ALA A 98 -14.63 15.04 -10.62
N GLY A 99 -15.09 13.80 -10.73
CA GLY A 99 -15.57 13.24 -12.00
C GLY A 99 -16.83 13.93 -12.50
N ALA A 100 -17.84 14.07 -11.63
CA ALA A 100 -19.14 14.66 -11.99
C ALA A 100 -19.06 16.14 -12.41
N MET A 101 -18.09 16.91 -11.88
CA MET A 101 -17.86 18.30 -12.30
C MET A 101 -16.97 18.42 -13.56
N GLY A 102 -16.54 17.31 -14.19
CA GLY A 102 -15.63 17.32 -15.34
C GLY A 102 -14.17 17.58 -15.00
N GLY A 103 -13.77 17.51 -13.74
CA GLY A 103 -12.41 17.76 -13.27
C GLY A 103 -11.41 16.72 -13.74
N ILE A 104 -11.80 15.43 -13.77
CA ILE A 104 -10.95 14.36 -14.30
C ILE A 104 -10.63 14.63 -15.76
N GLU A 105 -11.65 14.89 -16.59
CA GLU A 105 -11.49 15.14 -18.02
C GLU A 105 -10.61 16.37 -18.29
N SER A 106 -10.86 17.47 -17.58
CA SER A 106 -10.07 18.71 -17.73
C SER A 106 -8.61 18.49 -17.34
N THR A 107 -8.35 17.76 -16.23
CA THR A 107 -6.99 17.45 -15.75
C THR A 107 -6.24 16.55 -16.73
N VAL A 108 -6.91 15.52 -17.27
CA VAL A 108 -6.35 14.61 -18.27
C VAL A 108 -6.04 15.37 -19.55
N ASN A 109 -6.98 16.19 -20.06
CA ASN A 109 -6.79 16.98 -21.29
C ASN A 109 -5.61 17.95 -21.16
N LEU A 110 -5.49 18.64 -20.02
CA LEU A 110 -4.34 19.49 -19.72
C LEU A 110 -3.04 18.66 -19.68
N GLY A 111 -3.03 17.56 -18.97
CA GLY A 111 -1.85 16.68 -18.85
C GLY A 111 -1.35 16.17 -20.21
N VAL A 112 -2.23 15.64 -21.04
CA VAL A 112 -1.84 15.11 -22.36
C VAL A 112 -1.52 16.21 -23.37
N SER A 113 -1.94 17.46 -23.14
CA SER A 113 -1.54 18.59 -23.98
C SER A 113 -0.12 19.07 -23.72
N ILE A 114 0.39 18.85 -22.50
CA ILE A 114 1.72 19.34 -22.06
C ILE A 114 2.76 18.23 -22.11
N ILE A 115 2.38 17.00 -21.66
CA ILE A 115 3.31 15.87 -21.49
C ILE A 115 3.24 14.98 -22.73
N PRO A 116 4.38 14.72 -23.41
CA PRO A 116 4.41 13.77 -24.50
C PRO A 116 3.87 12.39 -24.09
N ALA A 117 3.07 11.75 -24.96
CA ALA A 117 2.37 10.50 -24.64
C ALA A 117 3.29 9.38 -24.12
N HIS A 118 4.52 9.30 -24.63
CA HIS A 118 5.51 8.30 -24.21
C HIS A 118 6.09 8.54 -22.81
N LEU A 119 5.85 9.68 -22.19
CA LEU A 119 6.29 10.03 -20.83
C LEU A 119 5.14 9.99 -19.81
N LEU A 120 3.89 9.82 -20.22
CA LEU A 120 2.73 9.87 -19.32
C LEU A 120 2.79 8.80 -18.24
N THR A 121 3.11 7.55 -18.60
CA THR A 121 3.23 6.45 -17.63
C THR A 121 4.33 6.72 -16.60
N ALA A 122 5.49 7.19 -17.05
CA ALA A 122 6.59 7.60 -16.16
C ALA A 122 6.21 8.84 -15.31
N GLY A 123 5.48 9.78 -15.88
CA GLY A 123 4.95 10.94 -15.16
C GLY A 123 4.02 10.56 -14.02
N ILE A 124 3.13 9.59 -14.21
CA ILE A 124 2.26 9.05 -13.14
C ILE A 124 3.10 8.48 -12.00
N PHE A 125 4.15 7.72 -12.29
CA PHE A 125 5.08 7.23 -11.25
C PHE A 125 5.70 8.39 -10.46
N VAL A 126 6.23 9.40 -11.14
CA VAL A 126 6.92 10.53 -10.50
C VAL A 126 5.95 11.34 -9.63
N ILE A 127 4.76 11.66 -10.12
CA ILE A 127 3.75 12.42 -9.36
C ILE A 127 3.33 11.62 -8.13
N SER A 128 3.06 10.32 -8.28
CA SER A 128 2.71 9.44 -7.17
C SER A 128 3.83 9.36 -6.13
N ALA A 129 5.09 9.29 -6.58
CA ALA A 129 6.26 9.26 -5.70
C ALA A 129 6.38 10.54 -4.85
N PHE A 130 6.26 11.70 -5.48
CA PHE A 130 6.29 12.99 -4.76
C PHE A 130 5.14 13.12 -3.78
N MET A 131 3.93 12.82 -4.21
CA MET A 131 2.74 12.92 -3.36
C MET A 131 2.85 12.00 -2.14
N ALA A 132 3.22 10.73 -2.33
CA ALA A 132 3.36 9.77 -1.23
C ALA A 132 4.49 10.15 -0.27
N THR A 133 5.63 10.67 -0.78
CA THR A 133 6.73 11.14 0.07
C THR A 133 6.27 12.29 0.97
N ALA A 134 5.45 13.19 0.44
CA ALA A 134 4.97 14.37 1.15
C ALA A 134 3.83 14.05 2.14
N THR A 135 2.92 13.12 1.80
CA THR A 135 1.79 12.73 2.65
C THR A 135 2.14 11.64 3.65
N GLY A 136 3.19 10.86 3.39
CA GLY A 136 3.55 9.68 4.19
C GLY A 136 2.58 8.51 4.02
N THR A 137 1.82 8.44 2.92
CA THR A 137 0.85 7.37 2.70
C THR A 137 0.71 6.97 1.23
N SER A 138 0.94 5.70 0.94
CA SER A 138 0.67 5.12 -0.37
C SER A 138 -0.83 5.07 -0.68
N MET A 139 -1.66 4.79 0.32
CA MET A 139 -3.11 4.69 0.17
C MET A 139 -3.76 6.00 -0.28
N GLY A 140 -3.45 7.11 0.42
CA GLY A 140 -3.98 8.42 0.06
C GLY A 140 -3.54 8.84 -1.34
N THR A 141 -2.31 8.52 -1.72
CA THR A 141 -1.76 8.79 -3.06
C THR A 141 -2.48 7.99 -4.14
N VAL A 142 -2.66 6.68 -3.96
CA VAL A 142 -3.41 5.84 -4.90
C VAL A 142 -4.84 6.37 -5.07
N GLY A 143 -5.51 6.72 -3.96
CA GLY A 143 -6.87 7.27 -3.99
C GLY A 143 -7.01 8.57 -4.80
N ALA A 144 -5.99 9.43 -4.76
CA ALA A 144 -6.00 10.71 -5.47
C ALA A 144 -5.56 10.58 -6.95
N ILE A 145 -4.59 9.73 -7.26
CA ILE A 145 -3.95 9.68 -8.58
C ILE A 145 -4.64 8.69 -9.53
N VAL A 146 -5.15 7.54 -9.02
CA VAL A 146 -5.76 6.51 -9.89
C VAL A 146 -6.90 7.04 -10.77
N PRO A 147 -7.83 7.90 -10.30
CA PRO A 147 -8.86 8.45 -11.16
C PRO A 147 -8.30 9.23 -12.36
N ILE A 148 -7.24 10.01 -12.13
CA ILE A 148 -6.53 10.74 -13.21
C ILE A 148 -5.84 9.73 -14.14
N ALA A 149 -5.15 8.75 -13.56
CA ALA A 149 -4.42 7.73 -14.31
C ALA A 149 -5.34 6.93 -15.23
N VAL A 150 -6.55 6.57 -14.77
CA VAL A 150 -7.59 5.94 -15.61
C VAL A 150 -7.96 6.82 -16.80
N GLY A 151 -8.23 8.10 -16.58
CA GLY A 151 -8.53 9.03 -17.64
C GLY A 151 -7.39 9.22 -18.66
N VAL A 152 -6.13 9.22 -18.17
CA VAL A 152 -4.92 9.25 -19.03
C VAL A 152 -4.85 7.99 -19.90
N VAL A 153 -5.09 6.81 -19.33
CA VAL A 153 -5.13 5.53 -20.07
C VAL A 153 -6.15 5.57 -21.18
N ASP A 154 -7.38 5.97 -20.85
CA ASP A 154 -8.49 5.97 -21.80
C ASP A 154 -8.25 6.96 -22.96
N LYS A 155 -7.60 8.08 -22.68
CA LYS A 155 -7.35 9.11 -23.69
C LYS A 155 -6.09 8.87 -24.51
N ALA A 156 -5.03 8.37 -23.88
CA ALA A 156 -3.72 8.20 -24.53
C ALA A 156 -3.52 6.78 -25.11
N GLY A 157 -4.48 5.86 -24.93
CA GLY A 157 -4.36 4.47 -25.40
C GLY A 157 -3.20 3.71 -24.74
N LEU A 158 -2.97 3.94 -23.45
CA LEU A 158 -1.92 3.32 -22.67
C LEU A 158 -2.38 1.98 -22.07
N SER A 159 -1.44 1.13 -21.70
CA SER A 159 -1.73 -0.11 -20.98
C SER A 159 -2.22 0.19 -19.57
N MET A 160 -3.49 -0.14 -19.25
CA MET A 160 -4.08 0.04 -17.93
C MET A 160 -3.26 -0.65 -16.83
N PRO A 161 -2.86 -1.94 -16.97
CA PRO A 161 -2.06 -2.60 -15.94
C PRO A 161 -0.73 -1.87 -15.67
N LEU A 162 -0.04 -1.42 -16.73
CA LEU A 162 1.26 -0.75 -16.59
C LEU A 162 1.14 0.64 -15.93
N VAL A 163 0.10 1.40 -16.26
CA VAL A 163 -0.14 2.72 -15.64
C VAL A 163 -0.53 2.56 -14.17
N MET A 164 -1.36 1.55 -13.83
CA MET A 164 -1.69 1.23 -12.44
C MET A 164 -0.44 0.77 -11.66
N ALA A 165 0.40 -0.06 -12.28
CA ALA A 165 1.68 -0.47 -11.69
C ALA A 165 2.61 0.72 -11.47
N ALA A 166 2.66 1.68 -12.38
CA ALA A 166 3.44 2.91 -12.24
C ALA A 166 2.92 3.77 -11.07
N CYS A 167 1.60 3.95 -10.96
CA CYS A 167 0.97 4.69 -9.87
C CYS A 167 1.28 4.05 -8.51
N MET A 168 1.02 2.74 -8.38
CA MET A 168 1.29 1.98 -7.15
C MET A 168 2.77 1.99 -6.79
N SER A 169 3.65 1.75 -7.76
CA SER A 169 5.10 1.76 -7.55
C SER A 169 5.60 3.12 -7.07
N GLY A 170 5.11 4.22 -7.66
CA GLY A 170 5.43 5.56 -7.21
C GLY A 170 4.92 5.84 -5.79
N ALA A 171 3.68 5.44 -5.49
CA ALA A 171 3.11 5.59 -4.17
C ALA A 171 3.91 4.81 -3.11
N MET A 172 4.32 3.57 -3.41
CA MET A 172 5.13 2.75 -2.51
C MET A 172 6.55 3.29 -2.35
N PHE A 173 7.15 3.85 -3.42
CA PHE A 173 8.45 4.55 -3.32
C PHE A 173 8.38 5.72 -2.35
N GLY A 174 7.36 6.56 -2.50
CA GLY A 174 7.19 7.74 -1.65
C GLY A 174 6.92 7.38 -0.19
N ASP A 175 6.08 6.41 0.07
CA ASP A 175 5.77 5.91 1.40
C ASP A 175 7.03 5.36 2.11
N ASN A 176 7.80 4.51 1.44
CA ASN A 176 9.06 3.95 1.94
C ASN A 176 10.14 5.01 2.25
N LEU A 177 10.18 6.11 1.52
CA LEU A 177 11.13 7.21 1.72
C LEU A 177 10.57 8.38 2.54
N SER A 178 9.31 8.40 2.88
CA SER A 178 8.74 9.45 3.71
C SER A 178 9.26 9.38 5.14
N MET A 179 9.63 10.54 5.71
CA MET A 179 10.00 10.64 7.12
C MET A 179 8.79 10.71 8.06
N ILE A 180 7.60 10.96 7.51
CA ILE A 180 6.36 11.09 8.25
C ILE A 180 5.43 9.88 8.08
N SER A 181 5.83 8.88 7.31
CA SER A 181 5.07 7.64 7.15
C SER A 181 5.01 6.86 8.45
N ASP A 182 3.84 6.28 8.74
CA ASP A 182 3.61 5.44 9.91
C ASP A 182 4.54 4.23 9.93
N THR A 183 4.84 3.64 8.77
CA THR A 183 5.79 2.53 8.63
C THR A 183 7.20 2.95 8.99
N THR A 184 7.63 4.12 8.54
CA THR A 184 8.95 4.70 8.89
C THR A 184 9.06 4.96 10.40
N ILE A 185 8.01 5.54 11.00
CA ILE A 185 7.96 5.80 12.44
C ILE A 185 7.97 4.48 13.23
N ALA A 186 7.16 3.50 12.83
CA ALA A 186 7.12 2.18 13.46
C ALA A 186 8.47 1.46 13.37
N ALA A 187 9.09 1.42 12.19
CA ALA A 187 10.38 0.76 11.97
C ALA A 187 11.50 1.39 12.80
N THR A 188 11.57 2.74 12.83
CA THR A 188 12.62 3.44 13.59
C THR A 188 12.43 3.31 15.09
N ARG A 189 11.20 3.44 15.60
CA ARG A 189 10.91 3.33 17.03
C ARG A 189 11.13 1.93 17.56
N THR A 190 10.72 0.90 16.83
CA THR A 190 10.91 -0.50 17.25
C THR A 190 12.39 -0.89 17.31
N GLN A 191 13.22 -0.34 16.43
CA GLN A 191 14.66 -0.60 16.38
C GLN A 191 15.50 0.40 17.19
N GLY A 192 14.92 1.48 17.70
CA GLY A 192 15.61 2.50 18.49
C GLY A 192 16.60 3.32 17.66
N VAL A 193 16.27 3.65 16.41
CA VAL A 193 17.13 4.43 15.49
C VAL A 193 16.47 5.74 15.09
N GLU A 194 17.27 6.71 14.63
CA GLU A 194 16.74 7.98 14.16
C GLU A 194 16.13 7.89 12.75
N LEU A 195 15.07 8.67 12.50
CA LEU A 195 14.40 8.74 11.21
C LEU A 195 15.35 9.02 10.05
N LYS A 196 16.28 9.97 10.24
CA LYS A 196 17.27 10.34 9.21
C LYS A 196 18.22 9.20 8.84
N ASP A 197 18.58 8.36 9.79
CA ASP A 197 19.50 7.24 9.55
C ASP A 197 18.80 6.11 8.77
N LYS A 198 17.54 5.81 9.09
CA LYS A 198 16.70 4.89 8.31
C LYS A 198 16.45 5.44 6.89
N PHE A 199 16.10 6.73 6.76
CA PHE A 199 15.91 7.37 5.46
C PHE A 199 17.16 7.20 4.57
N ARG A 200 18.34 7.49 5.11
CA ARG A 200 19.60 7.33 4.36
C ARG A 200 19.81 5.89 3.90
N THR A 201 19.56 4.91 4.76
CA THR A 201 19.73 3.49 4.43
C THR A 201 18.76 3.08 3.33
N ASN A 202 17.48 3.47 3.44
CA ASN A 202 16.46 3.19 2.43
C ASN A 202 16.74 3.91 1.11
N PHE A 203 17.19 5.15 1.15
CA PHE A 203 17.47 5.96 -0.03
C PHE A 203 18.44 5.27 -1.00
N TRP A 204 19.52 4.70 -0.49
CA TRP A 204 20.48 3.96 -1.31
C TRP A 204 19.95 2.64 -1.88
N CYS A 205 18.90 2.09 -1.34
CA CYS A 205 18.20 0.92 -1.92
C CYS A 205 17.08 1.35 -2.87
N ALA A 206 16.27 2.33 -2.48
CA ALA A 206 15.09 2.75 -3.21
C ALA A 206 15.40 3.60 -4.45
N LEU A 207 16.41 4.50 -4.37
CA LEU A 207 16.74 5.40 -5.49
C LEU A 207 17.21 4.63 -6.75
N PRO A 208 18.17 3.70 -6.69
CA PRO A 208 18.58 2.95 -7.88
C PRO A 208 17.42 2.09 -8.42
N ALA A 209 16.59 1.51 -7.55
CA ALA A 209 15.39 0.79 -7.94
C ALA A 209 14.41 1.69 -8.72
N ALA A 210 14.17 2.90 -8.21
CA ALA A 210 13.27 3.88 -8.84
C ALA A 210 13.81 4.38 -10.19
N ILE A 211 15.12 4.65 -10.29
CA ILE A 211 15.73 5.08 -11.56
C ILE A 211 15.56 4.00 -12.64
N ILE A 212 15.86 2.74 -12.31
CA ILE A 212 15.71 1.64 -13.26
C ILE A 212 14.23 1.44 -13.61
N ALA A 213 13.32 1.45 -12.63
CA ALA A 213 11.89 1.36 -12.89
C ALA A 213 11.39 2.51 -13.79
N LEU A 214 11.86 3.74 -13.57
CA LEU A 214 11.51 4.89 -14.39
C LEU A 214 12.00 4.72 -15.84
N VAL A 215 13.23 4.24 -16.04
CA VAL A 215 13.75 3.94 -17.38
C VAL A 215 12.90 2.88 -18.08
N LEU A 216 12.50 1.82 -17.37
CA LEU A 216 11.62 0.78 -17.91
C LEU A 216 10.24 1.35 -18.25
N LEU A 217 9.67 2.21 -17.39
CA LEU A 217 8.39 2.87 -17.66
C LEU A 217 8.46 3.80 -18.87
N VAL A 218 9.56 4.50 -19.10
CA VAL A 218 9.77 5.31 -20.32
C VAL A 218 9.91 4.41 -21.56
N ALA A 219 10.58 3.26 -21.43
CA ALA A 219 10.81 2.36 -22.54
C ALA A 219 9.54 1.60 -22.96
N PHE A 220 8.80 1.06 -21.99
CA PHE A 220 7.64 0.19 -22.21
C PHE A 220 6.28 0.88 -22.01
N GLY A 221 6.24 2.07 -21.36
CA GLY A 221 5.02 2.81 -21.09
C GLY A 221 4.52 3.68 -22.26
N ARG A 222 4.89 3.33 -23.48
CA ARG A 222 4.48 4.04 -24.71
C ARG A 222 3.12 3.52 -25.18
N PRO A 223 2.31 4.36 -25.83
CA PRO A 223 1.12 3.87 -26.54
C PRO A 223 1.51 2.84 -27.61
N GLU A 224 0.69 1.81 -27.79
CA GLU A 224 0.91 0.76 -28.81
C GLU A 224 0.86 1.31 -30.25
N HIS A 225 0.08 2.37 -30.44
CA HIS A 225 -0.02 3.07 -31.72
C HIS A 225 0.35 4.53 -31.53
N ALA A 226 0.87 5.17 -32.59
CA ALA A 226 1.08 6.61 -32.59
C ALA A 226 -0.29 7.32 -32.50
N VAL A 227 -0.76 7.55 -31.29
CA VAL A 227 -2.01 8.26 -31.05
C VAL A 227 -1.71 9.74 -31.14
N VAL A 228 -2.26 10.38 -32.18
CA VAL A 228 -2.43 11.82 -32.13
C VAL A 228 -3.56 12.06 -31.12
N ILE A 229 -3.18 12.41 -29.90
CA ILE A 229 -4.16 12.73 -28.85
C ILE A 229 -4.79 14.07 -29.24
N PRO A 230 -6.08 14.10 -29.64
CA PRO A 230 -6.72 15.36 -29.93
C PRO A 230 -6.65 16.23 -28.66
N ALA A 231 -6.16 17.46 -28.78
CA ALA A 231 -6.24 18.40 -27.67
C ALA A 231 -7.74 18.60 -27.34
N GLY A 232 -8.18 17.91 -26.26
CA GLY A 232 -9.54 18.12 -25.77
C GLY A 232 -9.65 19.47 -25.10
N ASN A 233 -10.83 20.05 -25.08
CA ASN A 233 -11.09 21.24 -24.30
C ASN A 233 -10.88 20.95 -22.82
N TYR A 234 -10.25 21.84 -22.10
CA TYR A 234 -10.11 21.78 -20.65
C TYR A 234 -10.43 23.15 -20.04
N GLU A 235 -11.02 23.11 -18.88
CA GLU A 235 -11.30 24.28 -18.07
C GLU A 235 -10.36 24.30 -16.88
N LEU A 236 -9.41 25.24 -16.83
CA LEU A 236 -8.40 25.34 -15.79
C LEU A 236 -9.01 25.37 -14.38
N ILE A 237 -10.18 26.02 -14.23
CA ILE A 237 -10.87 26.07 -12.93
C ILE A 237 -11.24 24.65 -12.40
N LYS A 238 -11.59 23.72 -13.30
CA LYS A 238 -11.95 22.34 -12.95
C LYS A 238 -10.71 21.47 -12.61
N VAL A 239 -9.51 21.94 -12.96
CA VAL A 239 -8.25 21.29 -12.56
C VAL A 239 -7.85 21.68 -11.13
N VAL A 240 -8.34 22.82 -10.63
CA VAL A 240 -7.96 23.37 -9.31
C VAL A 240 -8.10 22.35 -8.15
N PRO A 241 -9.15 21.53 -8.02
CA PRO A 241 -9.24 20.56 -6.92
C PRO A 241 -8.09 19.55 -6.89
N TYR A 242 -7.64 19.06 -8.05
CA TYR A 242 -6.50 18.14 -8.15
C TYR A 242 -5.18 18.85 -7.82
N MET A 243 -4.99 20.08 -8.30
CA MET A 243 -3.83 20.90 -7.95
C MET A 243 -3.81 21.21 -6.45
N LEU A 244 -4.97 21.51 -5.86
CA LEU A 244 -5.11 21.76 -4.43
C LEU A 244 -4.71 20.52 -3.62
N VAL A 245 -5.26 19.35 -3.97
CA VAL A 245 -4.91 18.05 -3.33
C VAL A 245 -3.40 17.83 -3.42
N LEU A 246 -2.79 18.00 -4.60
CA LEU A 246 -1.36 17.82 -4.80
C LEU A 246 -0.53 18.83 -3.96
N VAL A 247 -0.88 20.12 -4.00
CA VAL A 247 -0.15 21.15 -3.25
C VAL A 247 -0.26 20.94 -1.74
N LEU A 248 -1.47 20.69 -1.21
CA LEU A 248 -1.67 20.43 0.22
C LEU A 248 -0.92 19.17 0.66
N ALA A 249 -0.91 18.13 -0.17
CA ALA A 249 -0.14 16.93 0.07
C ALA A 249 1.37 17.22 0.13
N LEU A 250 1.90 17.98 -0.84
CA LEU A 250 3.31 18.41 -0.87
C LEU A 250 3.70 19.31 0.32
N MET A 251 2.73 20.03 0.89
CA MET A 251 2.93 20.80 2.14
C MET A 251 2.92 19.92 3.39
N GLY A 252 2.72 18.59 3.26
CA GLY A 252 2.67 17.66 4.40
C GLY A 252 1.38 17.74 5.21
N ILE A 253 0.29 18.26 4.63
CA ILE A 253 -1.02 18.28 5.26
C ILE A 253 -1.56 16.85 5.37
N ASN A 254 -2.22 16.55 6.49
CA ASN A 254 -2.82 15.24 6.74
C ASN A 254 -3.76 14.82 5.60
N VAL A 255 -3.65 13.57 5.14
CA VAL A 255 -4.37 13.03 3.97
C VAL A 255 -5.90 13.17 4.08
N PHE A 256 -6.47 13.07 5.29
CA PHE A 256 -7.91 13.27 5.49
C PHE A 256 -8.34 14.70 5.11
N LEU A 257 -7.59 15.69 5.57
CA LEU A 257 -7.84 17.09 5.24
C LEU A 257 -7.60 17.36 3.77
N VAL A 258 -6.57 16.78 3.17
CA VAL A 258 -6.26 16.90 1.74
C VAL A 258 -7.43 16.42 0.89
N LEU A 259 -7.95 15.21 1.15
CA LEU A 259 -9.08 14.64 0.41
C LEU A 259 -10.39 15.39 0.71
N LEU A 260 -10.61 15.79 1.97
CA LEU A 260 -11.78 16.60 2.35
C LEU A 260 -11.80 17.94 1.62
N PHE A 261 -10.68 18.67 1.60
CA PHE A 261 -10.57 19.93 0.82
C PHE A 261 -10.72 19.67 -0.67
N GLY A 262 -10.25 18.53 -1.17
CA GLY A 262 -10.51 18.08 -2.54
C GLY A 262 -12.00 17.96 -2.85
N ILE A 263 -12.75 17.25 -2.00
CA ILE A 263 -14.22 17.09 -2.15
C ILE A 263 -14.93 18.45 -2.11
N VAL A 264 -14.61 19.27 -1.10
CA VAL A 264 -15.28 20.56 -0.88
C VAL A 264 -14.98 21.52 -2.04
N SER A 265 -13.71 21.62 -2.48
CA SER A 265 -13.33 22.49 -3.59
C SER A 265 -13.96 22.03 -4.91
N ALA A 266 -13.99 20.72 -5.19
CA ALA A 266 -14.66 20.17 -6.35
C ALA A 266 -16.17 20.45 -6.32
N GLY A 267 -16.80 20.33 -5.16
CA GLY A 267 -18.21 20.67 -4.97
C GLY A 267 -18.52 22.15 -5.23
N ILE A 268 -17.73 23.05 -4.63
CA ILE A 268 -17.89 24.51 -4.80
C ILE A 268 -17.71 24.89 -6.27
N ILE A 269 -16.65 24.40 -6.93
CA ILE A 269 -16.38 24.72 -8.34
C ILE A 269 -17.46 24.13 -9.24
N GLY A 270 -17.86 22.86 -9.03
CA GLY A 270 -18.90 22.23 -9.82
C GLY A 270 -20.26 22.93 -9.71
N ILE A 271 -20.62 23.45 -8.53
CA ILE A 271 -21.84 24.24 -8.34
C ILE A 271 -21.68 25.63 -9.01
N ALA A 272 -20.53 26.27 -8.85
CA ALA A 272 -20.29 27.61 -9.45
C ALA A 272 -20.26 27.57 -10.99
N CYS A 273 -19.75 26.47 -11.57
CA CYS A 273 -19.74 26.25 -13.03
C CYS A 273 -21.10 25.76 -13.58
N GLY A 274 -22.05 25.38 -12.72
CA GLY A 274 -23.36 24.85 -13.10
C GLY A 274 -23.38 23.35 -13.45
N ASP A 275 -22.27 22.64 -13.24
CA ASP A 275 -22.18 21.19 -13.46
C ASP A 275 -22.89 20.41 -12.35
N LEU A 276 -22.95 20.98 -11.14
CA LEU A 276 -23.56 20.37 -9.96
C LEU A 276 -24.60 21.31 -9.32
N THR A 277 -25.56 20.71 -8.65
CA THR A 277 -26.39 21.37 -7.64
C THR A 277 -25.96 20.88 -6.25
N VAL A 278 -26.42 21.52 -5.17
CA VAL A 278 -26.17 21.05 -3.80
C VAL A 278 -26.65 19.62 -3.60
N ILE A 279 -27.79 19.27 -4.20
CA ILE A 279 -28.36 17.91 -4.11
C ILE A 279 -27.51 16.91 -4.87
N THR A 280 -27.12 17.21 -6.12
CA THR A 280 -26.27 16.30 -6.91
C THR A 280 -24.85 16.20 -6.33
N PHE A 281 -24.33 17.25 -5.72
CA PHE A 281 -23.08 17.17 -4.94
C PHE A 281 -23.19 16.12 -3.83
N ALA A 282 -24.21 16.24 -2.96
CA ALA A 282 -24.40 15.28 -1.87
C ALA A 282 -24.63 13.85 -2.38
N THR A 283 -25.39 13.70 -3.48
CA THR A 283 -25.62 12.39 -4.11
C THR A 283 -24.31 11.80 -4.64
N ASN A 284 -23.46 12.60 -5.32
CA ASN A 284 -22.16 12.13 -5.82
C ASN A 284 -21.21 11.71 -4.68
N VAL A 285 -21.17 12.47 -3.57
CA VAL A 285 -20.42 12.05 -2.37
C VAL A 285 -20.89 10.68 -1.90
N TRP A 286 -22.21 10.48 -1.81
CA TRP A 286 -22.77 9.21 -1.36
C TRP A 286 -22.49 8.05 -2.34
N GLU A 287 -22.62 8.28 -3.65
CA GLU A 287 -22.26 7.27 -4.65
C GLU A 287 -20.77 6.91 -4.58
N GLY A 288 -19.90 7.90 -4.35
CA GLY A 288 -18.48 7.68 -4.09
C GLY A 288 -18.24 6.81 -2.87
N TYR A 289 -18.93 7.04 -1.75
CA TYR A 289 -18.85 6.20 -0.56
C TYR A 289 -19.33 4.79 -0.83
N LYS A 290 -20.48 4.61 -1.52
CA LYS A 290 -21.00 3.29 -1.88
C LYS A 290 -20.02 2.48 -2.74
N SER A 291 -19.31 3.13 -3.64
CA SER A 291 -18.32 2.44 -4.49
C SER A 291 -17.16 1.83 -3.67
N MET A 292 -16.93 2.29 -2.44
CA MET A 292 -15.87 1.82 -1.56
C MET A 292 -16.34 0.79 -0.51
N ILE A 293 -17.62 0.43 -0.46
CA ILE A 293 -18.16 -0.43 0.59
C ILE A 293 -17.52 -1.81 0.62
N GLU A 294 -17.20 -2.40 -0.53
CA GLU A 294 -16.57 -3.73 -0.56
C GLU A 294 -15.19 -3.70 0.10
N VAL A 295 -14.32 -2.76 -0.30
CA VAL A 295 -12.98 -2.62 0.28
C VAL A 295 -13.03 -2.21 1.76
N PHE A 296 -14.02 -1.40 2.13
CA PHE A 296 -14.29 -1.01 3.51
C PHE A 296 -14.57 -2.23 4.39
N LEU A 297 -15.56 -3.05 4.00
CA LEU A 297 -15.93 -4.25 4.75
C LEU A 297 -14.80 -5.28 4.78
N LEU A 298 -14.10 -5.48 3.65
CA LEU A 298 -13.01 -6.43 3.58
C LEU A 298 -11.87 -6.06 4.54
N SER A 299 -11.47 -4.79 4.58
CA SER A 299 -10.40 -4.31 5.48
C SER A 299 -10.83 -4.40 6.95
N MET A 300 -12.08 -4.06 7.28
CA MET A 300 -12.62 -4.20 8.62
C MET A 300 -12.61 -5.66 9.09
N PHE A 301 -13.09 -6.58 8.27
CA PHE A 301 -13.11 -8.02 8.60
C PHE A 301 -11.69 -8.60 8.66
N GLY A 302 -10.82 -8.19 7.75
CA GLY A 302 -9.40 -8.57 7.74
C GLY A 302 -8.68 -8.20 9.02
N GLY A 303 -8.85 -6.96 9.50
CA GLY A 303 -8.32 -6.51 10.78
C GLY A 303 -8.82 -7.33 11.96
N GLY A 304 -10.11 -7.68 11.96
CA GLY A 304 -10.69 -8.54 12.99
C GLY A 304 -10.13 -9.96 13.00
N VAL A 305 -9.96 -10.57 11.82
CA VAL A 305 -9.36 -11.92 11.69
C VAL A 305 -7.87 -11.89 12.08
N ALA A 306 -7.15 -10.83 11.71
CA ALA A 306 -5.73 -10.67 12.08
C ALA A 306 -5.54 -10.62 13.60
N GLU A 307 -6.37 -9.86 14.32
CA GLU A 307 -6.30 -9.78 15.78
C GLU A 307 -6.66 -11.12 16.46
N LEU A 308 -7.67 -11.85 15.93
CA LEU A 308 -7.95 -13.22 16.39
C LEU A 308 -6.76 -14.15 16.17
N THR A 309 -6.17 -14.13 14.98
CA THR A 309 -4.98 -14.93 14.63
C THR A 309 -3.81 -14.62 15.56
N ALA A 310 -3.56 -13.35 15.84
CA ALA A 310 -2.52 -12.92 16.77
C ALA A 310 -2.78 -13.42 18.19
N LYS A 311 -3.98 -13.23 18.72
CA LYS A 311 -4.38 -13.66 20.07
C LYS A 311 -4.20 -15.17 20.27
N TYR A 312 -4.53 -15.97 19.27
CA TYR A 312 -4.46 -17.43 19.35
C TYR A 312 -3.13 -18.03 18.90
N GLY A 313 -2.08 -17.22 18.80
CA GLY A 313 -0.69 -17.64 18.65
C GLY A 313 -0.23 -17.91 17.22
N GLY A 314 -0.99 -17.50 16.22
CA GLY A 314 -0.59 -17.65 14.81
C GLY A 314 0.66 -16.87 14.47
N LEU A 315 0.73 -15.61 14.89
CA LEU A 315 1.91 -14.76 14.69
C LEU A 315 3.12 -15.31 15.47
N GLN A 316 2.94 -15.74 16.72
CA GLN A 316 4.01 -16.32 17.52
C GLN A 316 4.61 -17.56 16.84
N TRP A 317 3.76 -18.42 16.26
CA TRP A 317 4.21 -19.58 15.51
C TRP A 317 5.07 -19.23 14.30
N MET A 318 4.67 -18.21 13.52
CA MET A 318 5.45 -17.74 12.38
C MET A 318 6.84 -17.23 12.82
N ILE A 319 6.86 -16.42 13.86
CA ILE A 319 8.09 -15.85 14.44
C ILE A 319 9.05 -16.96 14.89
N GLU A 320 8.57 -17.96 15.62
CA GLU A 320 9.38 -19.09 16.11
C GLU A 320 9.96 -19.93 14.98
N LYS A 321 9.17 -20.22 13.94
CA LYS A 321 9.65 -20.99 12.78
C LYS A 321 10.75 -20.27 12.02
N LEU A 322 10.62 -18.97 11.82
CA LEU A 322 11.59 -18.16 11.10
C LEU A 322 12.88 -17.95 11.90
N SER A 323 12.81 -17.75 13.22
CA SER A 323 13.99 -17.58 14.06
C SER A 323 14.90 -18.81 14.08
N GLY A 324 14.34 -20.02 13.88
CA GLY A 324 15.09 -21.27 13.80
C GLY A 324 15.99 -21.44 12.57
N ILE A 325 15.82 -20.59 11.55
CA ILE A 325 16.56 -20.64 10.27
C ILE A 325 17.85 -19.82 10.32
N CYS A 326 18.01 -18.92 11.30
CA CYS A 326 19.14 -18.01 11.39
C CYS A 326 20.44 -18.71 11.80
N LYS A 327 21.44 -18.75 10.89
CA LYS A 327 22.76 -19.37 11.14
C LYS A 327 23.93 -18.35 11.22
N GLY A 328 23.71 -17.08 10.86
CA GLY A 328 24.72 -16.03 10.84
C GLY A 328 24.13 -14.70 10.36
N LYS A 329 24.93 -13.63 10.33
CA LYS A 329 24.48 -12.26 10.02
C LYS A 329 23.66 -12.17 8.73
N LYS A 330 24.15 -12.74 7.62
CA LYS A 330 23.46 -12.68 6.32
C LYS A 330 22.16 -13.49 6.31
N SER A 331 22.15 -14.71 6.88
CA SER A 331 20.93 -15.53 6.96
C SER A 331 19.89 -14.92 7.91
N ALA A 332 20.35 -14.23 8.95
CA ALA A 332 19.45 -13.50 9.85
C ALA A 332 18.80 -12.30 9.17
N GLN A 333 19.53 -11.54 8.33
CA GLN A 333 18.95 -10.48 7.51
C GLN A 333 17.94 -11.02 6.49
N ALA A 334 18.25 -12.15 5.84
CA ALA A 334 17.30 -12.82 4.95
C ALA A 334 16.04 -13.31 5.70
N ALA A 335 16.21 -13.83 6.91
CA ALA A 335 15.08 -14.21 7.77
C ALA A 335 14.21 -13.01 8.17
N LEU A 336 14.81 -11.85 8.42
CA LEU A 336 14.06 -10.61 8.66
C LEU A 336 13.25 -10.16 7.44
N CYS A 337 13.78 -10.32 6.23
CA CYS A 337 13.04 -10.06 5.00
C CYS A 337 11.79 -10.96 4.88
N VAL A 338 11.96 -12.26 5.14
CA VAL A 338 10.86 -13.22 5.10
C VAL A 338 9.86 -12.96 6.22
N LEU A 339 10.34 -12.66 7.45
CA LEU A 339 9.50 -12.32 8.59
C LEU A 339 8.58 -11.15 8.23
N ALA A 340 9.15 -10.01 7.83
CA ALA A 340 8.41 -8.81 7.49
C ALA A 340 7.34 -9.08 6.41
N GLY A 341 7.72 -9.80 5.34
CA GLY A 341 6.79 -10.13 4.26
C GLY A 341 5.66 -11.08 4.68
N VAL A 342 5.97 -12.15 5.43
CA VAL A 342 4.96 -13.12 5.87
C VAL A 342 4.01 -12.52 6.91
N THR A 343 4.52 -11.69 7.82
CA THR A 343 3.68 -10.99 8.79
C THR A 343 2.77 -9.97 8.10
N ASP A 344 3.30 -9.24 7.11
CA ASP A 344 2.50 -8.32 6.31
C ASP A 344 1.39 -9.04 5.51
N MET A 345 1.70 -10.17 4.90
CA MET A 345 0.67 -11.01 4.26
C MET A 345 -0.41 -11.48 5.25
N ALA A 346 -0.03 -11.78 6.49
CA ALA A 346 -0.96 -12.26 7.51
C ALA A 346 -1.79 -11.14 8.14
N THR A 347 -1.29 -9.93 8.17
CA THR A 347 -1.97 -8.76 8.75
C THR A 347 -2.67 -7.89 7.69
N ALA A 348 -2.23 -8.00 6.43
CA ALA A 348 -2.59 -7.11 5.32
C ALA A 348 -2.41 -5.61 5.68
N ASN A 349 -1.44 -5.34 6.56
CA ASN A 349 -1.13 -3.99 7.05
C ASN A 349 0.34 -3.89 7.43
N ASN A 350 1.10 -3.13 6.64
CA ASN A 350 2.54 -2.99 6.79
C ASN A 350 2.97 -2.36 8.13
N THR A 351 2.23 -1.38 8.63
CA THR A 351 2.53 -0.74 9.93
C THR A 351 2.36 -1.73 11.09
N VAL A 352 1.25 -2.49 11.08
CA VAL A 352 1.02 -3.54 12.08
C VAL A 352 2.09 -4.62 12.01
N ALA A 353 2.45 -5.07 10.81
CA ALA A 353 3.52 -6.06 10.61
C ALA A 353 4.83 -5.60 11.24
N ILE A 354 5.26 -4.36 10.99
CA ILE A 354 6.48 -3.79 11.56
C ILE A 354 6.43 -3.72 13.09
N ILE A 355 5.29 -3.32 13.67
CA ILE A 355 5.12 -3.23 15.12
C ILE A 355 5.19 -4.61 15.77
N VAL A 356 4.51 -5.59 15.18
CA VAL A 356 4.49 -6.99 15.67
C VAL A 356 5.87 -7.62 15.62
N ASP A 357 6.57 -7.45 14.50
CA ASP A 357 7.91 -8.02 14.28
C ASP A 357 9.00 -7.28 15.06
N GLY A 358 8.74 -6.05 15.50
CA GLY A 358 9.74 -5.12 16.00
C GLY A 358 10.64 -5.67 17.10
N ASN A 359 10.07 -6.28 18.14
CA ASN A 359 10.84 -6.84 19.25
C ASN A 359 11.68 -8.05 18.84
N MET A 360 11.11 -8.93 17.99
CA MET A 360 11.83 -10.09 17.47
C MET A 360 12.96 -9.66 16.54
N ALA A 361 12.70 -8.72 15.65
CA ALA A 361 13.70 -8.18 14.74
C ALA A 361 14.86 -7.55 15.52
N ARG A 362 14.57 -6.80 16.59
CA ARG A 362 15.58 -6.25 17.49
C ARG A 362 16.41 -7.33 18.17
N SER A 363 15.78 -8.37 18.72
CA SER A 363 16.47 -9.50 19.35
C SER A 363 17.38 -10.25 18.37
N ILE A 364 16.92 -10.46 17.12
CA ILE A 364 17.74 -11.05 16.04
C ILE A 364 18.92 -10.14 15.72
N SER A 365 18.72 -8.84 15.64
CA SER A 365 19.76 -7.84 15.35
C SER A 365 20.83 -7.83 16.42
N GLU A 366 20.46 -7.84 17.69
CA GLU A 366 21.39 -7.88 18.83
C GLU A 366 22.19 -9.17 18.84
N LYS A 367 21.53 -10.33 18.64
CA LYS A 367 22.16 -11.65 18.61
C LYS A 367 23.18 -11.82 17.48
N TYR A 368 22.85 -11.34 16.28
CA TYR A 368 23.68 -11.54 15.09
C TYR A 368 24.50 -10.29 14.71
N LYS A 369 24.48 -9.26 15.57
CA LYS A 369 25.20 -8.00 15.37
C LYS A 369 24.86 -7.34 14.02
N ILE A 370 23.55 -7.29 13.70
CA ILE A 370 23.01 -6.57 12.55
C ILE A 370 22.75 -5.14 12.98
N ASP A 371 23.31 -4.18 12.27
CA ASP A 371 23.06 -2.75 12.55
C ASP A 371 21.55 -2.46 12.61
N PRO A 372 21.02 -1.88 13.71
CA PRO A 372 19.59 -1.63 13.85
C PRO A 372 18.99 -0.72 12.76
N ARG A 373 19.80 0.17 12.18
CA ARG A 373 19.38 0.98 11.02
C ARG A 373 19.08 0.13 9.81
N LYS A 374 19.87 -0.93 9.61
CA LYS A 374 19.65 -1.93 8.55
C LYS A 374 18.42 -2.75 8.81
N THR A 375 18.18 -3.14 10.05
CA THR A 375 16.97 -3.87 10.44
C THR A 375 15.72 -3.03 10.22
N ALA A 376 15.72 -1.77 10.64
CA ALA A 376 14.62 -0.84 10.37
C ALA A 376 14.34 -0.69 8.87
N SER A 377 15.42 -0.57 8.07
CA SER A 377 15.32 -0.50 6.60
C SER A 377 14.75 -1.79 5.99
N ILE A 378 15.16 -2.97 6.45
CA ILE A 378 14.64 -4.26 5.97
C ILE A 378 13.16 -4.41 6.31
N LEU A 379 12.77 -4.13 7.53
CA LEU A 379 11.36 -4.23 7.95
C LEU A 379 10.48 -3.34 7.07
N ASP A 380 10.83 -2.07 6.94
CA ASP A 380 10.05 -1.13 6.14
C ASP A 380 10.04 -1.46 4.64
N ALA A 381 11.19 -1.82 4.05
CA ALA A 381 11.27 -2.15 2.63
C ALA A 381 10.48 -3.42 2.30
N PHE A 382 10.58 -4.48 3.12
CA PHE A 382 9.94 -5.75 2.81
C PHE A 382 8.44 -5.75 3.11
N THR A 383 7.98 -5.06 4.15
CA THR A 383 6.53 -4.85 4.33
C THR A 383 5.97 -3.98 3.20
N CYS A 384 6.67 -2.92 2.77
CA CYS A 384 6.29 -2.12 1.61
C CYS A 384 6.18 -2.97 0.33
N ILE A 385 7.15 -3.87 0.05
CA ILE A 385 7.14 -4.75 -1.11
C ILE A 385 5.92 -5.69 -1.07
N PHE A 386 5.72 -6.39 0.04
CA PHE A 386 4.64 -7.36 0.16
C PHE A 386 3.28 -6.67 0.15
N GLN A 387 3.08 -5.58 0.91
CA GLN A 387 1.86 -4.79 0.91
C GLN A 387 1.49 -4.31 -0.51
N GLY A 388 2.48 -3.88 -1.29
CA GLY A 388 2.27 -3.48 -2.68
C GLY A 388 2.04 -4.63 -3.66
N MET A 389 2.29 -5.89 -3.26
CA MET A 389 2.15 -7.09 -4.11
C MET A 389 1.00 -8.02 -3.68
N ILE A 390 0.43 -7.83 -2.50
CA ILE A 390 -0.67 -8.67 -1.99
C ILE A 390 -1.96 -8.35 -2.77
N PRO A 391 -2.55 -9.31 -3.52
CA PRO A 391 -3.73 -9.04 -4.35
C PRO A 391 -4.98 -8.60 -3.58
N TYR A 392 -5.05 -8.94 -2.30
CA TYR A 392 -6.09 -8.52 -1.35
C TYR A 392 -5.63 -7.36 -0.45
N GLY A 393 -4.47 -6.79 -0.73
CA GLY A 393 -3.94 -5.62 -0.02
C GLY A 393 -4.71 -4.35 -0.34
N ALA A 394 -4.68 -3.42 0.58
CA ALA A 394 -5.44 -2.19 0.55
C ALA A 394 -5.27 -1.40 -0.76
N GLN A 395 -4.05 -1.33 -1.28
CA GLN A 395 -3.72 -0.61 -2.51
C GLN A 395 -4.38 -1.24 -3.73
N PHE A 396 -4.30 -2.58 -3.88
CA PHE A 396 -4.96 -3.29 -4.98
C PHE A 396 -6.48 -3.18 -4.93
N LEU A 397 -7.07 -3.29 -3.74
CA LEU A 397 -8.51 -3.17 -3.56
C LEU A 397 -9.00 -1.78 -3.94
N LEU A 398 -8.23 -0.75 -3.57
CA LEU A 398 -8.55 0.62 -3.96
C LEU A 398 -8.41 0.85 -5.46
N VAL A 399 -7.34 0.33 -6.09
CA VAL A 399 -7.17 0.36 -7.55
C VAL A 399 -8.33 -0.36 -8.24
N ALA A 400 -8.70 -1.57 -7.78
CA ALA A 400 -9.81 -2.33 -8.31
C ALA A 400 -11.13 -1.54 -8.29
N SER A 401 -11.45 -0.93 -7.15
CA SER A 401 -12.65 -0.13 -6.98
C SER A 401 -12.65 1.11 -7.89
N LEU A 402 -11.55 1.88 -7.91
CA LEU A 402 -11.43 3.10 -8.71
C LEU A 402 -11.36 2.84 -10.23
N THR A 403 -10.82 1.70 -10.64
CA THR A 403 -10.83 1.25 -12.05
C THR A 403 -12.13 0.55 -12.45
N LYS A 404 -13.07 0.38 -11.51
CA LYS A 404 -14.30 -0.39 -11.69
C LYS A 404 -14.03 -1.82 -12.17
N GLY A 405 -12.98 -2.43 -11.62
CA GLY A 405 -12.58 -3.80 -11.93
C GLY A 405 -11.99 -4.02 -13.33
N ARG A 406 -11.61 -2.98 -14.05
CA ARG A 406 -11.07 -3.05 -15.42
C ARG A 406 -9.70 -3.70 -15.52
N VAL A 407 -9.03 -3.95 -14.40
CA VAL A 407 -7.70 -4.54 -14.33
C VAL A 407 -7.60 -5.54 -13.18
N SER A 408 -7.01 -6.70 -13.46
CA SER A 408 -6.75 -7.72 -12.44
C SER A 408 -5.46 -7.44 -11.66
N PRO A 409 -5.41 -7.77 -10.36
CA PRO A 409 -4.14 -7.75 -9.62
C PRO A 409 -3.04 -8.57 -10.29
N LEU A 410 -3.37 -9.72 -10.90
CA LEU A 410 -2.39 -10.58 -11.58
C LEU A 410 -1.78 -9.93 -12.82
N ASP A 411 -2.49 -9.00 -13.47
CA ASP A 411 -1.96 -8.25 -14.60
C ASP A 411 -1.01 -7.14 -14.16
N ILE A 412 -1.22 -6.60 -12.94
CA ILE A 412 -0.40 -5.51 -12.40
C ILE A 412 0.88 -6.04 -11.73
N ILE A 413 0.79 -7.11 -10.93
CA ILE A 413 1.91 -7.63 -10.13
C ILE A 413 3.21 -7.81 -10.95
N PRO A 414 3.22 -8.45 -12.14
CA PRO A 414 4.45 -8.61 -12.92
C PRO A 414 5.08 -7.30 -13.39
N LEU A 415 4.31 -6.21 -13.37
CA LEU A 415 4.71 -4.88 -13.83
C LEU A 415 5.15 -3.96 -12.68
N LEU A 416 5.10 -4.41 -11.43
CA LEU A 416 5.57 -3.67 -10.26
C LEU A 416 7.11 -3.69 -10.16
N TRP A 417 7.76 -3.28 -11.21
CA TRP A 417 9.23 -3.38 -11.36
C TRP A 417 9.98 -2.71 -10.24
N TYR A 418 9.48 -1.57 -9.74
CA TYR A 418 10.09 -0.89 -8.61
C TYR A 418 10.17 -1.79 -7.37
N LEU A 419 9.11 -2.51 -7.03
CA LEU A 419 9.07 -3.35 -5.84
C LEU A 419 10.03 -4.53 -5.94
N PHE A 420 10.11 -5.18 -7.11
CA PHE A 420 11.10 -6.25 -7.36
C PHE A 420 12.54 -5.71 -7.26
N LEU A 421 12.80 -4.54 -7.83
CA LEU A 421 14.11 -3.90 -7.78
C LEU A 421 14.45 -3.44 -6.35
N LEU A 422 13.48 -2.90 -5.59
CA LEU A 422 13.66 -2.55 -4.20
C LEU A 422 14.09 -3.78 -3.38
N GLY A 423 13.42 -4.91 -3.57
CA GLY A 423 13.78 -6.18 -2.96
C GLY A 423 15.20 -6.62 -3.33
N LEU A 424 15.52 -6.57 -4.62
CA LEU A 424 16.86 -6.90 -5.12
C LEU A 424 17.94 -6.00 -4.47
N PHE A 425 17.79 -4.68 -4.52
CA PHE A 425 18.78 -3.77 -3.96
C PHE A 425 18.87 -3.87 -2.43
N THR A 426 17.76 -4.12 -1.74
CA THR A 426 17.78 -4.38 -0.29
C THR A 426 18.56 -5.65 0.02
N VAL A 427 18.37 -6.73 -0.73
CA VAL A 427 19.14 -7.98 -0.56
C VAL A 427 20.61 -7.77 -0.90
N LEU A 428 20.92 -7.14 -2.02
CA LEU A 428 22.32 -6.83 -2.42
C LEU A 428 23.02 -5.98 -1.37
N SER A 429 22.31 -5.08 -0.68
CA SER A 429 22.88 -4.19 0.32
C SER A 429 23.38 -4.89 1.59
N PHE A 430 23.04 -6.17 1.81
CA PHE A 430 23.63 -6.98 2.89
C PHE A 430 24.45 -8.19 2.39
N LEU A 431 24.34 -8.53 1.12
CA LEU A 431 25.21 -9.57 0.53
C LEU A 431 26.58 -9.00 0.12
N ILE A 432 26.62 -7.75 -0.37
CA ILE A 432 27.81 -7.10 -0.90
C ILE A 432 28.39 -6.13 0.16
N PRO A 433 29.58 -6.41 0.73
CA PRO A 433 30.15 -5.59 1.82
C PRO A 433 30.39 -4.11 1.44
N SER A 434 30.79 -3.82 0.20
CA SER A 434 30.97 -2.46 -0.29
C SER A 434 29.65 -1.69 -0.36
N TYR A 435 28.56 -2.36 -0.70
CA TYR A 435 27.23 -1.75 -0.74
C TYR A 435 26.67 -1.57 0.68
N GLU A 436 26.90 -2.52 1.59
CA GLU A 436 26.53 -2.36 3.01
C GLU A 436 27.18 -1.08 3.59
N LYS A 437 28.48 -0.83 3.33
CA LYS A 437 29.17 0.39 3.74
C LYS A 437 28.59 1.67 3.13
N LEU A 438 28.09 1.62 1.90
CA LEU A 438 27.43 2.76 1.25
C LEU A 438 26.10 3.10 1.93
N THR A 439 25.32 2.09 2.30
CA THR A 439 24.00 2.26 2.93
C THR A 439 24.11 2.71 4.40
N LEU A 440 25.19 2.33 5.09
CA LEU A 440 25.42 2.62 6.52
C LEU A 440 26.57 3.59 6.68
N SER A 441 26.33 4.77 7.24
CA SER A 441 27.41 5.73 7.58
C SER A 441 27.85 5.53 9.02
N GLY A 442 29.13 5.21 9.22
CA GLY A 442 29.70 4.92 10.55
C GLY A 442 29.30 3.54 11.08
N GLU A 443 29.85 3.15 12.21
CA GLU A 443 29.59 1.89 12.87
C GLU A 443 28.57 2.07 14.00
N TRP A 444 27.78 1.02 14.28
CA TRP A 444 26.84 1.03 15.40
C TRP A 444 27.54 0.64 16.69
N ASP A 445 27.51 1.53 17.67
CA ASP A 445 27.97 1.27 19.02
C ASP A 445 26.88 0.49 19.79
N TRP A 446 27.19 -0.77 20.08
CA TRP A 446 26.28 -1.67 20.78
C TRP A 446 26.20 -1.42 22.29
N GLU A 447 27.16 -0.69 22.87
CA GLU A 447 27.16 -0.35 24.30
C GLU A 447 26.34 0.91 24.56
N ASN A 448 26.50 1.93 23.73
CA ASN A 448 25.84 3.22 23.88
C ASN A 448 24.58 3.36 23.00
N HIS A 449 24.24 2.38 22.15
CA HIS A 449 23.12 2.41 21.19
C HIS A 449 23.13 3.66 20.31
N THR A 450 24.30 4.06 19.82
CA THR A 450 24.52 5.25 18.99
C THR A 450 25.38 4.93 17.78
N VAL A 451 25.47 5.88 16.85
CA VAL A 451 26.34 5.78 15.68
C VAL A 451 27.68 6.43 15.99
N ILE A 452 28.79 5.66 15.90
CA ILE A 452 30.15 6.19 15.89
C ILE A 452 30.43 6.71 14.47
N ARG A 453 30.56 8.03 14.35
CA ARG A 453 30.83 8.70 13.07
C ARG A 453 32.31 8.95 12.87
#